data_2dae91b408dea96d8021993e2c58bc2b
#
_entry.id   2dae91b408dea96d8021993e2c58bc2b
#
_cell.length_a   1.000
_cell.length_b   1.000
_cell.length_c   1.000
_cell.angle_alpha   90.00
_cell.angle_beta   90.00
_cell.angle_gamma   90.00
#
_symmetry.space_group_name_H-M   'P 1'
#
loop_
_entity.id
_entity.type
_entity.pdbx_description
1 polymer ?
#
loop_
_entity_poly.entity_id
_entity_poly.type
_entity_poly.pdbx_seq_one_letter_code
_entity_poly.pdbx_strand_id
1 'polypeptide(L)'
;DLKVMSDAITALKENGLRVYTQNIIGNPGETFAMAMETFNFNVKHGVDFAECFLLTPFYGTEIYENCVKNDFLEKGINMDNMPQSYWLGSCIKFSSLKEKDKFINFHKFFSFGVQHPYLLPLIKIIMKLSPNKLFVLFNRFYDSWRITRVIRVKMDIVTLLGVVKMNVKYIFGFFLKTDSHSKF
;
A
#
# COMPACT_ATOMS: atom_id res chain seq x y z
N ASP A 1 -8.90 -16.94 -9.88
CA ASP A 1 -8.14 -18.18 -9.70
C ASP A 1 -6.64 -17.86 -9.69
N LEU A 2 -5.94 -18.22 -8.61
CA LEU A 2 -4.50 -17.97 -8.44
C LEU A 2 -3.65 -18.69 -9.49
N LYS A 3 -4.11 -19.83 -10.00
CA LYS A 3 -3.39 -20.56 -11.05
C LYS A 3 -3.40 -19.75 -12.35
N VAL A 4 -4.54 -19.22 -12.76
CA VAL A 4 -4.66 -18.37 -13.96
C VAL A 4 -3.77 -17.14 -13.86
N MET A 5 -3.72 -16.49 -12.68
CA MET A 5 -2.83 -15.35 -12.45
C MET A 5 -1.36 -15.75 -12.54
N SER A 6 -1.00 -16.89 -11.93
CA SER A 6 0.35 -17.44 -12.00
C SER A 6 0.80 -17.72 -13.42
N ASP A 7 -0.03 -18.41 -14.21
CA ASP A 7 0.24 -18.76 -15.60
C ASP A 7 0.37 -17.50 -16.46
N ALA A 8 -0.50 -16.51 -16.25
CA ALA A 8 -0.45 -15.23 -16.95
C ALA A 8 0.86 -14.45 -16.66
N ILE A 9 1.25 -14.34 -15.38
CA ILE A 9 2.50 -13.66 -15.00
C ILE A 9 3.70 -14.39 -15.62
N THR A 10 3.72 -15.72 -15.58
CA THR A 10 4.80 -16.52 -16.17
C THR A 10 4.90 -16.25 -17.67
N ALA A 11 3.80 -16.33 -18.40
CA ALA A 11 3.76 -16.07 -19.84
C ALA A 11 4.25 -14.65 -20.20
N LEU A 12 3.85 -13.63 -19.43
CA LEU A 12 4.31 -12.26 -19.64
C LEU A 12 5.83 -12.15 -19.45
N LYS A 13 6.37 -12.76 -18.39
CA LYS A 13 7.80 -12.68 -18.08
C LYS A 13 8.65 -13.48 -19.08
N GLU A 14 8.21 -14.64 -19.52
CA GLU A 14 8.86 -15.43 -20.57
C GLU A 14 8.97 -14.67 -21.91
N ASN A 15 8.01 -13.77 -22.18
CA ASN A 15 8.03 -12.87 -23.32
C ASN A 15 8.78 -11.54 -23.07
N GLY A 16 9.55 -11.44 -22.00
CA GLY A 16 10.37 -10.25 -21.66
C GLY A 16 9.59 -9.04 -21.20
N LEU A 17 8.30 -9.19 -20.88
CA LEU A 17 7.47 -8.12 -20.37
C LEU A 17 7.69 -7.92 -18.87
N ARG A 18 7.58 -6.67 -18.43
CA ARG A 18 7.58 -6.34 -17.01
C ARG A 18 6.17 -6.43 -16.44
N VAL A 19 6.07 -7.02 -15.27
CA VAL A 19 4.81 -7.25 -14.60
C VAL A 19 4.65 -6.26 -13.45
N TYR A 20 3.57 -5.51 -13.50
CA TYR A 20 3.12 -4.64 -12.44
C TYR A 20 1.82 -5.21 -11.86
N THR A 21 1.77 -5.41 -10.54
CA THR A 21 0.59 -5.86 -9.83
C THR A 21 0.09 -4.79 -8.88
N GLN A 22 -1.23 -4.70 -8.75
CA GLN A 22 -1.90 -3.91 -7.72
C GLN A 22 -2.53 -4.87 -6.72
N ASN A 23 -2.17 -4.70 -5.47
CA ASN A 23 -2.58 -5.57 -4.37
C ASN A 23 -3.37 -4.75 -3.34
N ILE A 24 -4.42 -5.33 -2.78
CA ILE A 24 -5.18 -4.72 -1.70
C ILE A 24 -5.07 -5.63 -0.49
N ILE A 25 -4.73 -5.05 0.67
CA ILE A 25 -4.68 -5.73 1.96
C ILE A 25 -5.51 -4.96 3.00
N GLY A 26 -5.76 -5.60 4.14
CA GLY A 26 -6.60 -5.01 5.18
C GLY A 26 -8.09 -5.15 4.88
N ASN A 27 -8.47 -6.21 4.19
CA ASN A 27 -9.87 -6.56 3.96
C ASN A 27 -10.55 -6.94 5.29
N PRO A 28 -11.88 -6.79 5.41
CA PRO A 28 -12.62 -7.25 6.58
C PRO A 28 -12.34 -8.73 6.87
N GLY A 29 -11.89 -9.02 8.09
CA GLY A 29 -11.54 -10.37 8.51
C GLY A 29 -10.20 -10.92 7.98
N GLU A 30 -9.45 -10.14 7.20
CA GLU A 30 -8.14 -10.56 6.72
C GLU A 30 -7.14 -10.64 7.87
N THR A 31 -6.51 -11.80 8.02
CA THR A 31 -5.41 -11.98 8.95
C THR A 31 -4.09 -11.53 8.32
N PHE A 32 -3.11 -11.20 9.15
CA PHE A 32 -1.78 -10.86 8.65
C PHE A 32 -1.11 -12.03 7.88
N ALA A 33 -1.46 -13.28 8.20
CA ALA A 33 -1.00 -14.44 7.45
C ALA A 33 -1.51 -14.42 5.99
N MET A 34 -2.78 -14.07 5.78
CA MET A 34 -3.37 -13.93 4.44
C MET A 34 -2.72 -12.78 3.64
N ALA A 35 -2.46 -11.64 4.29
CA ALA A 35 -1.70 -10.54 3.65
C ALA A 35 -0.28 -10.98 3.27
N MET A 36 0.34 -11.85 4.07
CA MET A 36 1.64 -12.45 3.74
C MET A 36 1.57 -13.44 2.58
N GLU A 37 0.45 -14.13 2.37
CA GLU A 37 0.25 -14.98 1.17
C GLU A 37 0.26 -14.12 -0.10
N THR A 38 -0.44 -12.97 -0.08
CA THR A 38 -0.41 -12.00 -1.18
C THR A 38 1.02 -11.51 -1.44
N PHE A 39 1.78 -11.19 -0.40
CA PHE A 39 3.18 -10.82 -0.52
C PHE A 39 4.03 -11.93 -1.13
N ASN A 40 3.93 -13.14 -0.60
CA ASN A 40 4.70 -14.30 -1.06
C ASN A 40 4.37 -14.69 -2.49
N PHE A 41 3.12 -14.50 -2.92
CA PHE A 41 2.73 -14.69 -4.32
C PHE A 41 3.53 -13.77 -5.24
N ASN A 42 3.62 -12.47 -4.92
CA ASN A 42 4.39 -11.51 -5.72
C ASN A 42 5.89 -11.84 -5.74
N VAL A 43 6.46 -12.23 -4.60
CA VAL A 43 7.87 -12.66 -4.51
C VAL A 43 8.12 -13.91 -5.36
N LYS A 44 7.28 -14.93 -5.21
CA LYS A 44 7.40 -16.22 -5.94
C LYS A 44 7.41 -16.02 -7.46
N HIS A 45 6.59 -15.10 -7.96
CA HIS A 45 6.47 -14.85 -9.39
C HIS A 45 7.42 -13.76 -9.90
N GLY A 46 8.30 -13.22 -9.06
CA GLY A 46 9.29 -12.22 -9.43
C GLY A 46 8.66 -10.98 -10.07
N VAL A 47 7.53 -10.51 -9.51
CA VAL A 47 6.82 -9.32 -9.99
C VAL A 47 7.75 -8.11 -9.97
N ASP A 48 7.80 -7.34 -11.06
CA ASP A 48 8.74 -6.23 -11.21
C ASP A 48 8.36 -5.00 -10.37
N PHE A 49 7.05 -4.77 -10.16
CA PHE A 49 6.53 -3.78 -9.23
C PHE A 49 5.21 -4.25 -8.63
N ALA A 50 5.20 -4.46 -7.33
CA ALA A 50 4.01 -4.87 -6.58
C ALA A 50 3.51 -3.70 -5.74
N GLU A 51 2.65 -2.87 -6.31
CA GLU A 51 1.99 -1.80 -5.55
C GLU A 51 0.97 -2.41 -4.58
N CYS A 52 0.86 -1.83 -3.39
CA CYS A 52 -0.03 -2.30 -2.36
C CYS A 52 -0.87 -1.16 -1.80
N PHE A 53 -2.13 -1.43 -1.55
CA PHE A 53 -3.09 -0.47 -1.00
C PHE A 53 -3.76 -1.05 0.24
N LEU A 54 -4.10 -0.19 1.19
CA LEU A 54 -5.03 -0.55 2.25
C LEU A 54 -6.45 -0.42 1.75
N LEU A 55 -7.30 -1.40 2.06
CA LEU A 55 -8.70 -1.31 1.69
C LEU A 55 -9.33 -0.05 2.27
N THR A 56 -9.92 0.75 1.41
CA THR A 56 -10.79 1.88 1.75
C THR A 56 -12.13 1.65 1.06
N PRO A 57 -13.16 1.21 1.78
CA PRO A 57 -14.47 0.94 1.21
C PRO A 57 -15.16 2.27 0.90
N PHE A 58 -15.35 2.59 -0.37
CA PHE A 58 -16.02 3.82 -0.80
C PHE A 58 -17.53 3.70 -0.65
N TYR A 59 -18.16 4.78 -0.21
CA TYR A 59 -19.61 4.89 -0.10
C TYR A 59 -20.33 4.52 -1.41
N GLY A 60 -21.45 3.82 -1.32
CA GLY A 60 -22.23 3.36 -2.47
C GLY A 60 -21.65 2.13 -3.18
N THR A 61 -20.58 1.53 -2.66
CA THR A 61 -20.06 0.27 -3.16
C THR A 61 -20.56 -0.90 -2.31
N GLU A 62 -20.70 -2.07 -2.93
CA GLU A 62 -21.11 -3.30 -2.25
C GLU A 62 -20.21 -3.63 -1.04
N ILE A 63 -18.90 -3.38 -1.17
CA ILE A 63 -17.96 -3.60 -0.07
C ILE A 63 -18.22 -2.63 1.11
N TYR A 64 -18.62 -1.39 0.84
CA TYR A 64 -18.99 -0.46 1.90
C TYR A 64 -20.25 -0.93 2.63
N GLU A 65 -21.29 -1.30 1.90
CA GLU A 65 -22.54 -1.82 2.47
C GLU A 65 -22.30 -3.08 3.30
N ASN A 66 -21.42 -3.97 2.84
CA ASN A 66 -21.01 -5.15 3.58
C ASN A 66 -20.26 -4.77 4.87
N CYS A 67 -19.38 -3.79 4.82
CA CYS A 67 -18.65 -3.30 5.99
C CYS A 67 -19.59 -2.69 7.05
N VAL A 68 -20.57 -1.92 6.62
CA VAL A 68 -21.58 -1.34 7.51
C VAL A 68 -22.43 -2.43 8.15
N LYS A 69 -22.99 -3.33 7.32
CA LYS A 69 -23.86 -4.42 7.75
C LYS A 69 -23.24 -5.34 8.80
N ASN A 70 -21.93 -5.60 8.67
CA ASN A 70 -21.22 -6.55 9.53
C ASN A 70 -20.32 -5.86 10.58
N ASP A 71 -20.48 -4.56 10.80
CA ASP A 71 -19.72 -3.78 11.79
C ASP A 71 -18.19 -3.90 11.60
N PHE A 72 -17.74 -3.86 10.36
CA PHE A 72 -16.30 -3.91 10.01
C PHE A 72 -15.64 -2.54 9.96
N LEU A 73 -16.38 -1.44 10.09
CA LEU A 73 -15.83 -0.09 10.16
C LEU A 73 -15.50 0.30 11.60
N GLU A 74 -14.46 1.11 11.76
CA GLU A 74 -14.18 1.74 13.06
C GLU A 74 -15.35 2.64 13.50
N LYS A 75 -15.53 2.78 14.81
CA LYS A 75 -16.61 3.60 15.38
C LYS A 75 -16.48 5.05 14.93
N GLY A 76 -17.61 5.62 14.52
CA GLY A 76 -17.69 7.02 14.11
C GLY A 76 -17.23 7.32 12.67
N ILE A 77 -16.84 6.29 11.90
CA ILE A 77 -16.56 6.46 10.47
C ILE A 77 -17.87 6.74 9.73
N ASN A 78 -17.87 7.83 8.96
CA ASN A 78 -18.95 8.24 8.07
C ASN A 78 -18.37 8.87 6.79
N MET A 79 -19.22 9.37 5.89
CA MET A 79 -18.79 9.98 4.63
C MET A 79 -17.82 11.15 4.81
N ASP A 80 -18.02 11.97 5.86
CA ASP A 80 -17.29 13.23 6.03
C ASP A 80 -15.87 13.00 6.60
N ASN A 81 -15.68 11.89 7.34
CA ASN A 81 -14.42 11.60 8.04
C ASN A 81 -13.71 10.32 7.54
N MET A 82 -14.22 9.71 6.47
CA MET A 82 -13.54 8.58 5.84
C MET A 82 -12.13 8.98 5.38
N PRO A 83 -11.12 8.12 5.57
CA PRO A 83 -9.79 8.40 5.06
C PRO A 83 -9.82 8.77 3.58
N GLN A 84 -9.43 10.01 3.25
CA GLN A 84 -9.39 10.48 1.87
C GLN A 84 -8.30 9.80 1.03
N SER A 85 -7.47 8.99 1.66
CA SER A 85 -6.34 8.34 1.03
C SER A 85 -5.98 7.02 1.72
N TYR A 86 -5.95 5.96 0.94
CA TYR A 86 -5.43 4.64 1.33
C TYR A 86 -3.97 4.65 1.80
N TRP A 87 -3.25 5.77 1.63
CA TRP A 87 -1.86 5.94 2.06
C TRP A 87 -1.72 6.26 3.55
N LEU A 88 -2.74 6.85 4.15
CA LEU A 88 -2.64 7.44 5.48
C LEU A 88 -3.15 6.54 6.60
N GLY A 89 -3.98 5.56 6.29
CA GLY A 89 -4.54 4.67 7.29
C GLY A 89 -5.63 3.77 6.75
N SER A 90 -6.29 3.06 7.64
CA SER A 90 -7.45 2.22 7.35
C SER A 90 -8.60 2.57 8.27
N CYS A 91 -9.81 2.57 7.73
CA CYS A 91 -11.05 2.69 8.49
C CYS A 91 -11.66 1.32 8.85
N ILE A 92 -11.01 0.25 8.44
CA ILE A 92 -11.44 -1.11 8.78
C ILE A 92 -11.05 -1.42 10.23
N LYS A 93 -11.93 -2.12 10.92
CA LYS A 93 -11.74 -2.60 12.27
C LYS A 93 -10.80 -3.81 12.27
N PHE A 94 -9.68 -3.70 12.96
CA PHE A 94 -8.74 -4.78 13.19
C PHE A 94 -8.93 -5.38 14.59
N SER A 95 -8.38 -6.56 14.85
CA SER A 95 -8.46 -7.23 16.16
C SER A 95 -7.80 -6.41 17.29
N SER A 96 -6.83 -5.56 16.95
CA SER A 96 -6.15 -4.67 17.89
C SER A 96 -5.48 -3.50 17.14
N LEU A 97 -5.16 -2.42 17.89
CA LEU A 97 -4.37 -1.30 17.36
C LEU A 97 -2.99 -1.75 16.87
N LYS A 98 -2.36 -2.71 17.56
CA LYS A 98 -1.06 -3.26 17.13
C LYS A 98 -1.15 -3.98 15.79
N GLU A 99 -2.25 -4.69 15.54
CA GLU A 99 -2.46 -5.34 14.26
C GLU A 99 -2.74 -4.33 13.17
N LYS A 100 -3.57 -3.32 13.42
CA LYS A 100 -3.77 -2.19 12.51
C LYS A 100 -2.45 -1.52 12.13
N ASP A 101 -1.62 -1.16 13.10
CA ASP A 101 -0.31 -0.54 12.88
C ASP A 101 0.60 -1.43 12.02
N LYS A 102 0.55 -2.74 12.25
CA LYS A 102 1.30 -3.73 11.49
C LYS A 102 0.88 -3.75 10.02
N PHE A 103 -0.42 -3.72 9.72
CA PHE A 103 -0.92 -3.64 8.33
C PHE A 103 -0.54 -2.30 7.68
N ILE A 104 -0.69 -1.17 8.39
CA ILE A 104 -0.31 0.15 7.91
C ILE A 104 1.18 0.22 7.57
N ASN A 105 2.05 -0.35 8.40
CA ASN A 105 3.47 -0.39 8.13
C ASN A 105 3.80 -1.39 7.02
N PHE A 106 3.18 -2.57 7.00
CA PHE A 106 3.41 -3.57 5.96
C PHE A 106 3.07 -3.02 4.58
N HIS A 107 1.94 -2.33 4.43
CA HIS A 107 1.59 -1.62 3.21
C HIS A 107 2.74 -0.72 2.71
N LYS A 108 3.39 0.04 3.60
CA LYS A 108 4.46 0.98 3.22
C LYS A 108 5.76 0.30 2.78
N PHE A 109 6.00 -0.90 3.26
CA PHE A 109 7.21 -1.67 2.91
C PHE A 109 6.93 -2.83 1.96
N PHE A 110 5.70 -3.00 1.48
CA PHE A 110 5.29 -4.13 0.66
C PHE A 110 6.09 -4.21 -0.64
N SER A 111 6.04 -3.15 -1.45
CA SER A 111 6.76 -3.07 -2.72
C SER A 111 8.26 -3.25 -2.55
N PHE A 112 8.84 -2.58 -1.55
CA PHE A 112 10.26 -2.73 -1.21
C PHE A 112 10.60 -4.18 -0.82
N GLY A 113 9.79 -4.78 0.03
CA GLY A 113 9.99 -6.15 0.51
C GLY A 113 9.88 -7.19 -0.63
N VAL A 114 8.94 -7.02 -1.56
CA VAL A 114 8.80 -7.92 -2.72
C VAL A 114 10.07 -7.90 -3.58
N GLN A 115 10.70 -6.73 -3.76
CA GLN A 115 11.94 -6.61 -4.51
C GLN A 115 13.19 -7.07 -3.72
N HIS A 116 13.11 -7.04 -2.39
CA HIS A 116 14.21 -7.38 -1.49
C HIS A 116 13.76 -8.39 -0.43
N PRO A 117 13.31 -9.60 -0.81
CA PRO A 117 12.70 -10.57 0.11
C PRO A 117 13.65 -11.03 1.22
N TYR A 118 14.96 -10.95 1.00
CA TYR A 118 15.97 -11.23 2.03
C TYR A 118 15.95 -10.23 3.21
N LEU A 119 15.37 -9.03 3.03
CA LEU A 119 15.17 -8.05 4.10
C LEU A 119 13.86 -8.23 4.86
N LEU A 120 13.05 -9.24 4.53
CA LEU A 120 11.77 -9.49 5.21
C LEU A 120 11.91 -9.64 6.75
N PRO A 121 12.96 -10.27 7.31
CA PRO A 121 13.14 -10.31 8.77
C PRO A 121 13.27 -8.91 9.39
N LEU A 122 14.01 -8.00 8.75
CA LEU A 122 14.16 -6.62 9.18
C LEU A 122 12.83 -5.85 9.05
N ILE A 123 12.14 -6.00 7.93
CA ILE A 123 10.82 -5.40 7.71
C ILE A 123 9.84 -5.84 8.80
N LYS A 124 9.84 -7.12 9.19
CA LYS A 124 9.00 -7.65 10.29
C LYS A 124 9.30 -7.00 11.65
N ILE A 125 10.53 -6.56 11.89
CA ILE A 125 10.88 -5.80 13.09
C ILE A 125 10.34 -4.37 12.99
N ILE A 126 10.57 -3.69 11.87
CA ILE A 126 10.12 -2.32 11.61
C ILE A 126 8.58 -2.21 11.69
N MET A 127 7.86 -3.22 11.20
CA MET A 127 6.39 -3.25 11.25
C MET A 127 5.80 -3.24 12.68
N LYS A 128 6.60 -3.57 13.70
CA LYS A 128 6.17 -3.52 15.12
C LYS A 128 6.22 -2.11 15.72
N LEU A 129 6.86 -1.19 15.02
CA LEU A 129 6.92 0.22 15.43
C LEU A 129 5.59 0.91 15.12
N SER A 130 5.31 2.01 15.83
CA SER A 130 4.16 2.84 15.49
C SER A 130 4.31 3.46 14.10
N PRO A 131 3.23 3.53 13.30
CA PRO A 131 3.23 4.22 12.02
C PRO A 131 3.72 5.65 12.16
N ASN A 132 4.57 6.08 11.22
CA ASN A 132 5.16 7.41 11.29
C ASN A 132 5.40 8.00 9.90
N LYS A 133 5.67 9.30 9.87
CA LYS A 133 5.86 10.08 8.63
C LYS A 133 7.07 9.61 7.81
N LEU A 134 8.12 9.11 8.45
CA LEU A 134 9.32 8.62 7.76
C LEU A 134 9.00 7.39 6.92
N PHE A 135 8.12 6.50 7.40
CA PHE A 135 7.70 5.33 6.65
C PHE A 135 6.86 5.73 5.42
N VAL A 136 6.00 6.74 5.55
CA VAL A 136 5.25 7.29 4.41
C VAL A 136 6.19 7.90 3.38
N LEU A 137 7.17 8.67 3.83
CA LEU A 137 8.17 9.30 2.95
C LEU A 137 9.00 8.25 2.21
N PHE A 138 9.48 7.23 2.93
CA PHE A 138 10.19 6.10 2.35
C PHE A 138 9.37 5.41 1.26
N ASN A 139 8.14 5.03 1.57
CA ASN A 139 7.26 4.35 0.62
C ASN A 139 7.06 5.18 -0.65
N ARG A 140 6.69 6.46 -0.51
CA ARG A 140 6.46 7.35 -1.66
C ARG A 140 7.69 7.52 -2.53
N PHE A 141 8.85 7.72 -1.90
CA PHE A 141 10.10 7.86 -2.63
C PHE A 141 10.46 6.57 -3.37
N TYR A 142 10.37 5.44 -2.67
CA TYR A 142 10.69 4.13 -3.24
C TYR A 142 9.74 3.78 -4.40
N ASP A 143 8.42 3.90 -4.20
CA ASP A 143 7.43 3.55 -5.22
C ASP A 143 7.53 4.49 -6.43
N SER A 144 7.72 5.80 -6.22
CA SER A 144 7.96 6.75 -7.31
C SER A 144 9.22 6.41 -8.11
N TRP A 145 10.30 6.08 -7.43
CA TRP A 145 11.54 5.67 -8.08
C TRP A 145 11.37 4.34 -8.83
N ARG A 146 10.68 3.38 -8.22
CA ARG A 146 10.51 2.05 -8.81
C ARG A 146 9.62 2.08 -10.03
N ILE A 147 8.49 2.78 -10.00
CA ILE A 147 7.54 2.83 -11.11
C ILE A 147 8.20 3.45 -12.37
N THR A 148 9.04 4.46 -12.21
CA THR A 148 9.76 5.05 -13.36
C THR A 148 10.71 4.07 -14.02
N ARG A 149 11.25 3.10 -13.25
CA ARG A 149 12.11 2.03 -13.76
C ARG A 149 11.32 0.95 -14.48
N VAL A 150 10.11 0.65 -14.02
CA VAL A 150 9.26 -0.41 -14.60
C VAL A 150 8.59 0.09 -15.88
N ILE A 151 7.99 1.27 -15.87
CA ILE A 151 7.25 1.82 -17.02
C ILE A 151 8.19 2.38 -18.12
N ARG A 152 9.48 2.56 -17.83
CA ARG A 152 10.46 3.15 -18.75
C ARG A 152 10.04 4.49 -19.34
N VAL A 153 9.40 5.34 -18.54
CA VAL A 153 9.07 6.70 -18.98
C VAL A 153 10.38 7.47 -19.17
N LYS A 154 10.63 7.93 -20.39
CA LYS A 154 11.69 8.91 -20.63
C LYS A 154 11.23 10.22 -20.01
N MET A 155 11.69 10.51 -18.79
CA MET A 155 11.45 11.79 -18.18
C MET A 155 12.53 12.77 -18.66
N ASP A 156 12.10 13.85 -19.31
CA ASP A 156 12.95 15.01 -19.50
C ASP A 156 13.20 15.73 -18.16
N ILE A 157 14.18 16.62 -18.15
CA ILE A 157 14.58 17.35 -16.94
C ILE A 157 13.40 18.18 -16.39
N VAL A 158 12.55 18.71 -17.26
CA VAL A 158 11.40 19.55 -16.88
C VAL A 158 10.34 18.72 -16.16
N THR A 159 10.02 17.53 -16.71
CA THR A 159 9.10 16.57 -16.09
C THR A 159 9.66 16.05 -14.75
N LEU A 160 10.97 15.76 -14.68
CA LEU A 160 11.63 15.34 -13.44
C LEU A 160 11.54 16.42 -12.36
N LEU A 161 11.84 17.69 -12.70
CA LEU A 161 11.72 18.82 -11.78
C LEU A 161 10.26 19.04 -11.35
N GLY A 162 9.30 18.85 -12.27
CA GLY A 162 7.86 18.88 -11.97
C GLY A 162 7.45 17.82 -10.94
N VAL A 163 7.88 16.59 -11.14
CA VAL A 163 7.63 15.48 -10.21
C VAL A 163 8.27 15.74 -8.85
N VAL A 164 9.52 16.20 -8.81
CA VAL A 164 10.19 16.58 -7.56
C VAL A 164 9.44 17.71 -6.86
N LYS A 165 9.08 18.78 -7.56
CA LYS A 165 8.33 19.91 -7.01
C LYS A 165 6.97 19.49 -6.45
N MET A 166 6.26 18.63 -7.17
CA MET A 166 4.97 18.09 -6.73
C MET A 166 5.13 17.25 -5.45
N ASN A 167 6.11 16.36 -5.41
CA ASN A 167 6.38 15.55 -4.22
C ASN A 167 6.83 16.42 -3.03
N VAL A 168 7.69 17.41 -3.24
CA VAL A 168 8.11 18.37 -2.21
C VAL A 168 6.91 19.17 -1.69
N LYS A 169 6.06 19.71 -2.57
CA LYS A 169 4.85 20.44 -2.16
C LYS A 169 3.89 19.53 -1.36
N TYR A 170 3.76 18.27 -1.75
CA TYR A 170 2.92 17.30 -1.04
C TYR A 170 3.52 16.93 0.32
N ILE A 171 4.83 16.74 0.38
CA ILE A 171 5.57 16.47 1.62
C ILE A 171 5.45 17.66 2.57
N PHE A 172 5.74 18.88 2.10
CA PHE A 172 5.58 20.10 2.91
C PHE A 172 4.13 20.30 3.36
N GLY A 173 3.15 20.15 2.47
CA GLY A 173 1.73 20.22 2.81
C GLY A 173 1.31 19.18 3.85
N PHE A 174 1.87 17.99 3.78
CA PHE A 174 1.65 16.92 4.74
C PHE A 174 2.31 17.23 6.10
N PHE A 175 3.50 17.82 6.11
CA PHE A 175 4.17 18.23 7.35
C PHE A 175 3.51 19.45 8.02
N LEU A 176 2.93 20.38 7.24
CA LEU A 176 2.33 21.61 7.74
C LEU A 176 0.84 21.47 8.15
N LYS A 177 0.10 20.48 7.59
CA LYS A 177 -1.33 20.26 7.89
C LYS A 177 -1.60 19.41 9.14
N THR A 178 -0.62 19.10 9.96
CA THR A 178 -0.75 18.10 11.03
C THR A 178 -1.19 18.64 12.39
N ASP A 179 -1.74 19.84 12.49
CA ASP A 179 -2.17 20.34 13.80
C ASP A 179 -3.69 20.32 14.08
N SER A 180 -4.52 19.80 13.18
CA SER A 180 -5.94 19.84 13.48
C SER A 180 -6.73 18.52 13.46
N HIS A 181 -6.34 17.43 12.81
CA HIS A 181 -7.17 16.19 12.79
C HIS A 181 -6.44 14.90 12.42
N SER A 182 -5.28 14.59 12.94
CA SER A 182 -4.74 13.23 12.76
C SER A 182 -4.22 12.64 14.07
N LYS A 183 -5.10 12.01 14.81
CA LYS A 183 -4.68 10.85 15.58
C LYS A 183 -4.59 9.69 14.57
N PHE A 184 -3.37 9.21 14.32
CA PHE A 184 -3.12 7.97 13.59
C PHE A 184 -3.83 6.79 14.27
#